data_2a9155f4e4af8da88b0f6d87f31e6c45
#
_entry.id   2a9155f4e4af8da88b0f6d87f31e6c45
#
_cell.length_a   1.000
_cell.length_b   1.000
_cell.length_c   1.000
_cell.angle_alpha   90.00
_cell.angle_beta   90.00
_cell.angle_gamma   90.00
#
_symmetry.space_group_name_H-M   'P 1'
#
loop_
_entity.id
_entity.type
_entity.pdbx_description
1 polymer ?
#
loop_
_entity_poly.entity_id
_entity_poly.type
_entity_poly.pdbx_seq_one_letter_code
_entity_poly.pdbx_strand_id
1 'polypeptide(L)'
;MEVQVSQLIKTKDEEQRKALNAWAKRGFIGSIIAGTGFGKSRCGVLAVGKTLDTVEDARALVLVPTTQLQDQFKEEFIKWNYEHLLDRVDVMCYQSAYKLEDNYYDIVICDEIHLGLSPEYRKFFENNTYKRLLCMTATLPEDIEYKELLDNISPIAYRITLDECVN
;
A
#
# COMPACT_ATOMS: atom_id res chain seq x y z
N MET A 1 -3.62 -23.21 23.20
CA MET A 1 -3.33 -22.96 21.78
C MET A 1 -4.32 -22.04 21.11
N GLU A 2 -5.60 -22.27 21.23
CA GLU A 2 -6.64 -21.42 20.62
C GLU A 2 -6.62 -19.97 21.13
N VAL A 3 -6.39 -19.76 22.41
CA VAL A 3 -6.32 -18.42 23.03
C VAL A 3 -5.13 -17.62 22.48
N GLN A 4 -4.00 -18.26 22.25
CA GLN A 4 -2.80 -17.60 21.74
C GLN A 4 -2.96 -17.17 20.27
N VAL A 5 -3.58 -18.01 19.44
CA VAL A 5 -3.85 -17.70 18.05
C VAL A 5 -4.83 -16.53 17.94
N SER A 6 -5.90 -16.54 18.74
CA SER A 6 -6.88 -15.47 18.77
C SER A 6 -6.29 -14.14 19.24
N GLN A 7 -5.37 -14.15 20.20
CA GLN A 7 -4.64 -12.96 20.66
C GLN A 7 -3.71 -12.42 19.58
N LEU A 8 -3.01 -13.28 18.85
CA LEU A 8 -2.13 -12.88 17.73
C LEU A 8 -2.93 -12.21 16.60
N ILE A 9 -4.09 -12.74 16.26
CA ILE A 9 -4.97 -12.17 15.24
C ILE A 9 -5.47 -10.79 15.69
N LYS A 10 -5.91 -10.65 16.93
CA LYS A 10 -6.33 -9.36 17.50
C LYS A 10 -5.20 -8.34 17.46
N THR A 11 -3.99 -8.73 17.82
CA THR A 11 -2.81 -7.87 17.83
C THR A 11 -2.49 -7.36 16.42
N LYS A 12 -2.55 -8.24 15.42
CA LYS A 12 -2.34 -7.85 14.02
C LYS A 12 -3.42 -6.87 13.54
N ASP A 13 -4.68 -7.15 13.83
CA ASP A 13 -5.79 -6.26 13.47
C ASP A 13 -5.65 -4.89 14.11
N GLU A 14 -5.27 -4.84 15.38
CA GLU A 14 -5.03 -3.59 16.11
C GLU A 14 -3.88 -2.79 15.49
N GLU A 15 -2.76 -3.46 15.18
CA GLU A 15 -1.59 -2.81 14.58
C GLU A 15 -1.89 -2.31 13.17
N GLN A 16 -2.62 -3.07 12.39
CA GLN A 16 -3.07 -2.63 11.06
C GLN A 16 -3.97 -1.41 11.17
N ARG A 17 -4.88 -1.39 12.14
CA ARG A 17 -5.75 -0.25 12.40
C ARG A 17 -4.96 0.99 12.80
N LYS A 18 -3.98 0.83 13.70
CA LYS A 18 -3.08 1.92 14.09
C LYS A 18 -2.31 2.48 12.91
N ALA A 19 -1.80 1.60 12.04
CA ALA A 19 -1.06 2.00 10.86
C ALA A 19 -1.94 2.81 9.90
N LEU A 20 -3.16 2.36 9.63
CA LEU A 20 -4.09 3.06 8.75
C LEU A 20 -4.56 4.39 9.37
N ASN A 21 -4.76 4.44 10.69
CA ASN A 21 -5.12 5.68 11.38
C ASN A 21 -3.97 6.69 11.32
N ALA A 22 -2.72 6.24 11.50
CA ALA A 22 -1.55 7.10 11.38
C ALA A 22 -1.41 7.67 9.97
N TRP A 23 -1.66 6.84 8.97
CA TRP A 23 -1.67 7.25 7.57
C TRP A 23 -2.76 8.30 7.30
N ALA A 24 -3.98 8.06 7.78
CA ALA A 24 -5.10 8.99 7.64
C ALA A 24 -4.80 10.35 8.27
N LYS A 25 -4.18 10.36 9.46
CA LYS A 25 -3.79 11.59 10.15
C LYS A 25 -2.77 12.43 9.40
N ARG A 26 -2.03 11.82 8.48
CA ARG A 26 -1.07 12.52 7.61
C ARG A 26 -1.69 12.97 6.30
N GLY A 27 -3.01 13.03 6.23
CA GLY A 27 -3.72 13.46 5.02
C GLY A 27 -3.79 12.40 3.94
N PHE A 28 -3.67 11.12 4.31
CA PHE A 28 -3.77 9.98 3.40
C PHE A 28 -2.62 9.92 2.37
N ILE A 29 -1.45 10.45 2.73
CA ILE A 29 -0.23 10.30 1.95
C ILE A 29 0.88 9.88 2.93
N GLY A 30 1.38 8.68 2.79
CA GLY A 30 2.41 8.17 3.68
C GLY A 30 2.75 6.71 3.45
N SER A 31 3.79 6.26 4.13
CA SER A 31 4.32 4.91 4.02
C SER A 31 4.17 4.13 5.33
N ILE A 32 3.87 2.85 5.21
CA ILE A 32 3.88 1.89 6.31
C ILE A 32 5.10 0.99 6.13
N ILE A 33 5.98 1.00 7.12
CA ILE A 33 7.17 0.16 7.16
C ILE A 33 6.90 -0.96 8.14
N ALA A 34 6.74 -2.17 7.64
CA ALA A 34 6.41 -3.33 8.47
C ALA A 34 6.96 -4.61 7.86
N GLY A 35 7.38 -5.52 8.70
CA GLY A 35 7.93 -6.79 8.28
C GLY A 35 6.90 -7.75 7.70
N THR A 36 7.40 -8.85 7.17
CA THR A 36 6.60 -9.97 6.67
C THR A 36 5.69 -10.49 7.80
N GLY A 37 4.44 -10.79 7.50
CA GLY A 37 3.48 -11.26 8.49
C GLY A 37 2.63 -10.18 9.13
N PHE A 38 2.93 -8.91 8.86
CA PHE A 38 2.10 -7.80 9.34
C PHE A 38 0.75 -7.73 8.61
N GLY A 39 0.67 -8.23 7.38
CA GLY A 39 -0.54 -8.13 6.58
C GLY A 39 -0.66 -6.82 5.82
N LYS A 40 0.44 -6.37 5.20
CA LYS A 40 0.49 -5.12 4.43
C LYS A 40 -0.53 -5.09 3.29
N SER A 41 -0.70 -6.21 2.58
CA SER A 41 -1.67 -6.29 1.49
C SER A 41 -3.11 -6.06 1.97
N ARG A 42 -3.46 -6.57 3.14
CA ARG A 42 -4.77 -6.29 3.76
C ARG A 42 -4.95 -4.80 4.05
N CYS A 43 -3.90 -4.13 4.54
CA CYS A 43 -3.93 -2.68 4.74
C CYS A 43 -4.24 -1.95 3.44
N GLY A 44 -3.60 -2.35 2.34
CA GLY A 44 -3.87 -1.78 1.01
C GLY A 44 -5.31 -2.01 0.58
N VAL A 45 -5.84 -3.22 0.74
CA VAL A 45 -7.22 -3.54 0.41
C VAL A 45 -8.20 -2.71 1.23
N LEU A 46 -7.98 -2.59 2.54
CA LEU A 46 -8.85 -1.80 3.42
C LEU A 46 -8.81 -0.30 3.06
N ALA A 47 -7.64 0.22 2.73
CA ALA A 47 -7.50 1.62 2.32
C ALA A 47 -8.27 1.91 1.03
N VAL A 48 -8.16 1.02 0.04
CA VAL A 48 -8.92 1.10 -1.21
C VAL A 48 -10.41 0.99 -0.92
N GLY A 49 -10.82 -0.01 -0.14
CA GLY A 49 -12.23 -0.23 0.18
C GLY A 49 -12.89 0.98 0.79
N LYS A 50 -12.27 1.57 1.80
CA LYS A 50 -12.79 2.79 2.45
C LYS A 50 -12.87 3.97 1.48
N THR A 51 -11.87 4.13 0.63
CA THR A 51 -11.85 5.23 -0.35
C THR A 51 -12.95 5.06 -1.39
N LEU A 52 -13.10 3.88 -1.96
CA LEU A 52 -14.07 3.62 -3.03
C LEU A 52 -15.51 3.57 -2.51
N ASP A 53 -15.72 3.18 -1.25
CA ASP A 53 -17.04 3.17 -0.63
C ASP A 53 -17.56 4.58 -0.30
N THR A 54 -16.66 5.54 -0.09
CA THR A 54 -17.04 6.92 0.28
C THR A 54 -17.15 7.87 -0.89
N VAL A 55 -16.52 7.55 -2.03
CA VAL A 55 -16.52 8.41 -3.23
C VAL A 55 -17.07 7.61 -4.40
N GLU A 56 -18.22 8.02 -4.88
CA GLU A 56 -18.83 7.39 -6.06
C GLU A 56 -17.95 7.61 -7.28
N ASP A 57 -17.83 6.59 -8.12
CA ASP A 57 -16.97 6.57 -9.32
C ASP A 57 -15.47 6.75 -9.06
N ALA A 58 -15.03 6.65 -7.80
CA ALA A 58 -13.62 6.70 -7.48
C ALA A 58 -12.87 5.50 -8.08
N ARG A 59 -11.63 5.75 -8.48
CA ARG A 59 -10.75 4.72 -9.07
C ARG A 59 -9.49 4.57 -8.25
N ALA A 60 -9.02 3.33 -8.16
CA ALA A 60 -7.80 2.97 -7.46
C ALA A 60 -6.78 2.32 -8.38
N LEU A 61 -5.52 2.52 -8.08
CA LEU A 61 -4.40 1.84 -8.73
C LEU A 61 -3.55 1.15 -7.67
N VAL A 62 -3.23 -0.11 -7.88
CA VAL A 62 -2.31 -0.87 -7.04
C VAL A 62 -1.07 -1.20 -7.86
N LEU A 63 0.10 -0.78 -7.37
CA LEU A 63 1.39 -1.02 -8.03
C LEU A 63 2.15 -2.09 -7.27
N VAL A 64 2.61 -3.10 -8.00
CA VAL A 64 3.34 -4.25 -7.47
C VAL A 64 4.58 -4.53 -8.30
N PRO A 65 5.60 -5.22 -7.75
CA PRO A 65 6.83 -5.48 -8.51
C PRO A 65 6.72 -6.57 -9.59
N THR A 66 5.82 -7.54 -9.44
CA THR A 66 5.77 -8.71 -10.34
C THR A 66 4.34 -9.06 -10.74
N THR A 67 4.17 -9.77 -11.84
CA THR A 67 2.86 -10.25 -12.31
C THR A 67 2.24 -11.25 -11.33
N GLN A 68 3.07 -12.05 -10.65
CA GLN A 68 2.59 -12.97 -9.63
C GLN A 68 1.95 -12.22 -8.46
N LEU A 69 2.58 -11.14 -8.00
CA LEU A 69 2.04 -10.29 -6.94
C LEU A 69 0.78 -9.55 -7.38
N GLN A 70 0.66 -9.26 -8.65
CA GLN A 70 -0.55 -8.68 -9.24
C GLN A 70 -1.76 -9.59 -9.01
N ASP A 71 -1.63 -10.88 -9.32
CA ASP A 71 -2.69 -11.87 -9.12
C ASP A 71 -2.97 -12.08 -7.63
N GLN A 72 -1.94 -12.16 -6.82
CA GLN A 72 -2.07 -12.31 -5.37
C GLN A 72 -2.82 -11.14 -4.75
N PHE A 73 -2.56 -9.92 -5.21
CA PHE A 73 -3.25 -8.74 -4.68
C PHE A 73 -4.74 -8.75 -5.04
N LYS A 74 -5.07 -9.17 -6.24
CA LYS A 74 -6.47 -9.35 -6.64
C LYS A 74 -7.19 -10.38 -5.77
N GLU A 75 -6.50 -11.48 -5.44
CA GLU A 75 -7.03 -12.50 -4.53
C GLU A 75 -7.29 -11.96 -3.12
N GLU A 76 -6.46 -11.02 -2.65
CA GLU A 76 -6.67 -10.35 -1.37
C GLU A 76 -7.98 -9.55 -1.35
N PHE A 77 -8.32 -8.86 -2.43
CA PHE A 77 -9.60 -8.18 -2.54
C PHE A 77 -10.78 -9.17 -2.37
N ILE A 78 -10.69 -10.32 -3.00
CA ILE A 78 -11.72 -11.36 -2.91
C ILE A 78 -11.79 -11.91 -1.48
N LYS A 79 -10.65 -12.22 -0.90
CA LYS A 79 -10.53 -12.78 0.46
C LYS A 79 -11.17 -11.88 1.52
N TRP A 80 -11.04 -10.57 1.38
CA TRP A 80 -11.54 -9.60 2.36
C TRP A 80 -12.89 -8.98 1.99
N ASN A 81 -13.63 -9.64 1.07
CA ASN A 81 -15.00 -9.27 0.67
C ASN A 81 -15.09 -7.94 -0.09
N TYR A 82 -14.06 -7.60 -0.87
CA TYR A 82 -14.03 -6.41 -1.72
C TYR A 82 -13.96 -6.76 -3.21
N GLU A 83 -14.37 -7.98 -3.59
CA GLU A 83 -14.40 -8.40 -5.01
C GLU A 83 -15.22 -7.44 -5.87
N HIS A 84 -16.30 -6.93 -5.32
CA HIS A 84 -17.19 -5.99 -6.02
C HIS A 84 -16.53 -4.67 -6.42
N LEU A 85 -15.36 -4.34 -5.86
CA LEU A 85 -14.62 -3.13 -6.21
C LEU A 85 -13.63 -3.33 -7.34
N LEU A 86 -13.35 -4.58 -7.75
CA LEU A 86 -12.29 -4.88 -8.71
C LEU A 86 -12.48 -4.22 -10.09
N ASP A 87 -13.71 -3.92 -10.48
CA ASP A 87 -14.00 -3.19 -11.73
C ASP A 87 -13.54 -1.72 -11.69
N ARG A 88 -13.27 -1.19 -10.49
CA ARG A 88 -12.76 0.18 -10.28
C ARG A 88 -11.31 0.21 -9.78
N VAL A 89 -10.63 -0.95 -9.81
CA VAL A 89 -9.25 -1.10 -9.33
C VAL A 89 -8.39 -1.63 -10.46
N ASP A 90 -7.36 -0.88 -10.82
CA ASP A 90 -6.32 -1.35 -11.72
C ASP A 90 -5.17 -1.90 -10.87
N VAL A 91 -4.70 -3.11 -11.15
CA VAL A 91 -3.51 -3.68 -10.51
C VAL A 91 -2.45 -3.85 -11.58
N MET A 92 -1.33 -3.16 -11.42
CA MET A 92 -0.26 -3.11 -12.42
C MET A 92 1.11 -3.32 -11.80
N CYS A 93 2.04 -3.84 -12.60
CA CYS A 93 3.45 -3.82 -12.23
C CYS A 93 4.04 -2.43 -12.46
N TYR A 94 5.07 -2.08 -11.68
CA TYR A 94 5.82 -0.83 -11.90
C TYR A 94 6.35 -0.73 -13.33
N GLN A 95 6.73 -1.87 -13.90
CA GLN A 95 7.24 -1.95 -15.28
C GLN A 95 6.24 -1.45 -16.33
N SER A 96 4.95 -1.57 -16.06
CA SER A 96 3.89 -1.07 -16.94
C SER A 96 3.44 0.34 -16.55
N ALA A 97 3.37 0.61 -15.26
CA ALA A 97 2.79 1.84 -14.74
C ALA A 97 3.64 3.09 -15.01
N TYR A 98 4.98 2.96 -15.07
CA TYR A 98 5.83 4.13 -15.31
C TYR A 98 5.58 4.81 -16.66
N LYS A 99 4.93 4.10 -17.57
CA LYS A 99 4.58 4.61 -18.92
C LYS A 99 3.29 5.41 -18.93
N LEU A 100 2.51 5.37 -17.83
CA LEU A 100 1.27 6.12 -17.72
C LEU A 100 1.56 7.62 -17.61
N GLU A 101 0.77 8.43 -18.31
CA GLU A 101 0.87 9.87 -18.30
C GLU A 101 -0.53 10.50 -18.17
N ASP A 102 -0.61 11.58 -17.41
CA ASP A 102 -1.82 12.40 -17.30
C ASP A 102 -3.06 11.64 -16.77
N ASN A 103 -2.84 10.60 -15.96
CA ASN A 103 -3.91 9.88 -15.29
C ASN A 103 -4.15 10.46 -13.89
N TYR A 104 -5.38 10.32 -13.42
CA TYR A 104 -5.75 10.65 -12.05
C TYR A 104 -6.34 9.42 -11.37
N TYR A 105 -5.93 9.19 -10.13
CA TYR A 105 -6.50 8.14 -9.27
C TYR A 105 -6.89 8.73 -7.92
N ASP A 106 -8.00 8.29 -7.38
CA ASP A 106 -8.41 8.70 -6.03
C ASP A 106 -7.50 8.12 -4.97
N ILE A 107 -6.97 6.93 -5.19
CA ILE A 107 -5.99 6.29 -4.31
C ILE A 107 -5.01 5.43 -5.13
N VAL A 108 -3.74 5.51 -4.77
CA VAL A 108 -2.68 4.64 -5.28
C VAL A 108 -2.06 3.88 -4.11
N ILE A 109 -1.97 2.57 -4.27
CA ILE A 109 -1.27 1.69 -3.32
C ILE A 109 0.04 1.25 -3.99
N CYS A 110 1.16 1.41 -3.30
CA CYS A 110 2.46 0.97 -3.80
C CYS A 110 3.01 -0.12 -2.89
N ASP A 111 2.97 -1.36 -3.35
CA ASP A 111 3.56 -2.48 -2.64
C ASP A 111 5.06 -2.54 -2.95
N GLU A 112 5.88 -2.88 -1.94
CA GLU A 112 7.33 -2.92 -2.08
C GLU A 112 7.87 -1.64 -2.73
N ILE A 113 7.54 -0.48 -2.16
CA ILE A 113 7.85 0.83 -2.74
C ILE A 113 9.33 1.03 -3.06
N HIS A 114 10.23 0.39 -2.29
CA HIS A 114 11.68 0.49 -2.54
C HIS A 114 12.06 0.05 -3.96
N LEU A 115 11.26 -0.83 -4.58
CA LEU A 115 11.46 -1.27 -5.96
C LEU A 115 10.82 -0.31 -6.99
N GLY A 116 9.96 0.58 -6.55
CA GLY A 116 9.28 1.56 -7.41
C GLY A 116 9.98 2.91 -7.53
N LEU A 117 11.15 3.07 -6.88
CA LEU A 117 11.85 4.36 -6.80
C LEU A 117 13.03 4.49 -7.79
N SER A 118 13.26 3.52 -8.66
CA SER A 118 14.30 3.63 -9.69
C SER A 118 14.07 4.84 -10.57
N PRO A 119 15.09 5.39 -11.23
CA PRO A 119 14.92 6.55 -12.12
C PRO A 119 13.85 6.37 -13.18
N GLU A 120 13.66 5.15 -13.66
CA GLU A 120 12.62 4.82 -14.64
C GLU A 120 11.24 4.76 -13.99
N TYR A 121 11.07 3.99 -12.92
CA TYR A 121 9.77 3.74 -12.32
C TYR A 121 9.20 4.96 -11.57
N ARG A 122 10.06 5.81 -11.01
CA ARG A 122 9.61 7.04 -10.32
C ARG A 122 8.87 8.02 -11.23
N LYS A 123 9.00 7.86 -12.53
CA LYS A 123 8.29 8.68 -13.53
C LYS A 123 6.77 8.61 -13.35
N PHE A 124 6.26 7.50 -12.82
CA PHE A 124 4.84 7.39 -12.50
C PHE A 124 4.38 8.55 -11.61
N PHE A 125 5.13 8.84 -10.55
CA PHE A 125 4.77 9.89 -9.59
C PHE A 125 4.91 11.30 -10.16
N GLU A 126 5.76 11.47 -11.13
CA GLU A 126 5.99 12.76 -11.81
C GLU A 126 4.91 13.06 -12.86
N ASN A 127 4.43 12.02 -13.54
CA ASN A 127 3.58 12.15 -14.73
C ASN A 127 2.09 11.93 -14.48
N ASN A 128 1.71 11.55 -13.27
CA ASN A 128 0.32 11.28 -12.91
C ASN A 128 -0.05 11.99 -11.62
N THR A 129 -1.36 12.11 -11.38
CA THR A 129 -1.86 12.73 -10.15
C THR A 129 -2.71 11.75 -9.36
N TYR A 130 -2.69 11.90 -8.04
CA TYR A 130 -3.45 11.05 -7.13
C TYR A 130 -3.83 11.87 -5.89
N LYS A 131 -4.96 11.53 -5.30
CA LYS A 131 -5.42 12.21 -4.09
C LYS A 131 -4.85 11.57 -2.83
N ARG A 132 -4.83 10.24 -2.77
CA ARG A 132 -4.32 9.46 -1.64
C ARG A 132 -3.23 8.53 -2.12
N LEU A 133 -2.21 8.33 -1.28
CA LEU A 133 -1.09 7.45 -1.59
C LEU A 133 -0.69 6.67 -0.34
N LEU A 134 -0.75 5.34 -0.43
CA LEU A 134 -0.26 4.45 0.60
C LEU A 134 0.87 3.59 0.04
N CYS A 135 2.07 3.82 0.53
CA CYS A 135 3.24 3.01 0.17
C CYS A 135 3.55 2.04 1.30
N MET A 136 4.00 0.84 0.94
CA MET A 136 4.28 -0.21 1.89
C MET A 136 5.60 -0.89 1.55
N THR A 137 6.38 -1.22 2.58
CA THR A 137 7.58 -2.02 2.40
C THR A 137 8.05 -2.59 3.74
N ALA A 138 8.73 -3.73 3.68
CA ALA A 138 9.47 -4.28 4.81
C ALA A 138 10.87 -3.68 4.92
N THR A 139 11.38 -3.08 3.85
CA THR A 139 12.77 -2.65 3.71
C THR A 139 12.84 -1.18 3.32
N LEU A 140 13.47 -0.37 4.16
CA LEU A 140 13.77 1.01 3.79
C LEU A 140 14.92 1.03 2.78
N PRO A 141 14.89 1.95 1.80
CA PRO A 141 16.01 2.14 0.90
C PRO A 141 17.28 2.50 1.69
N GLU A 142 18.40 1.90 1.33
CA GLU A 142 19.70 2.24 1.92
C GLU A 142 20.33 3.45 1.24
N ASP A 143 20.04 3.65 -0.03
CA ASP A 143 20.52 4.77 -0.81
C ASP A 143 19.88 6.09 -0.32
N ILE A 144 20.74 7.08 -0.08
CA ILE A 144 20.29 8.39 0.45
C ILE A 144 19.34 9.09 -0.52
N GLU A 145 19.61 9.01 -1.80
CA GLU A 145 18.73 9.59 -2.84
C GLU A 145 17.32 8.98 -2.78
N TYR A 146 17.25 7.65 -2.64
CA TYR A 146 15.96 6.95 -2.57
C TYR A 146 15.22 7.24 -1.27
N LYS A 147 15.95 7.38 -0.15
CA LYS A 147 15.34 7.79 1.13
C LYS A 147 14.72 9.17 1.05
N GLU A 148 15.46 10.12 0.50
CA GLU A 148 14.98 11.49 0.32
C GLU A 148 13.77 11.52 -0.63
N LEU A 149 13.81 10.74 -1.69
CA LEU A 149 12.72 10.65 -2.64
C LEU A 149 11.47 10.07 -1.96
N LEU A 150 11.62 9.02 -1.17
CA LEU A 150 10.50 8.45 -0.42
C LEU A 150 9.91 9.47 0.56
N ASP A 151 10.74 10.19 1.29
CA ASP A 151 10.29 11.22 2.21
C ASP A 151 9.50 12.34 1.51
N ASN A 152 9.87 12.67 0.29
CA ASN A 152 9.17 13.67 -0.51
C ASN A 152 7.85 13.16 -1.09
N ILE A 153 7.83 11.92 -1.58
CA ILE A 153 6.65 11.32 -2.21
C ILE A 153 5.65 10.81 -1.17
N SER A 154 6.17 10.09 -0.17
CA SER A 154 5.33 9.37 0.80
C SER A 154 6.06 9.20 2.12
N PRO A 155 6.04 10.22 2.99
CA PRO A 155 6.74 10.16 4.29
C PRO A 155 6.26 8.98 5.14
N ILE A 156 7.13 8.48 6.01
CA ILE A 156 6.78 7.37 6.89
C ILE A 156 5.68 7.81 7.87
N ALA A 157 4.54 7.16 7.79
CA ALA A 157 3.40 7.39 8.67
C ALA A 157 3.41 6.43 9.86
N TYR A 158 3.88 5.21 9.64
CA TYR A 158 3.89 4.17 10.67
C TYR A 158 5.02 3.19 10.42
N ARG A 159 5.68 2.78 11.48
CA ARG A 159 6.77 1.80 11.42
C ARG A 159 6.63 0.82 12.57
N ILE A 160 6.73 -0.47 12.26
CA ILE A 160 6.73 -1.53 13.26
C ILE A 160 7.79 -2.57 12.90
N THR A 161 8.53 -3.01 13.90
CA THR A 161 9.53 -4.07 13.71
C THR A 161 8.86 -5.45 13.72
N LEU A 162 9.53 -6.43 13.15
CA LEU A 162 9.07 -7.82 13.12
C LEU A 162 8.83 -8.38 14.53
N ASP A 163 9.67 -8.02 15.48
CA ASP A 163 9.56 -8.44 16.88
C ASP A 163 8.28 -7.87 17.54
N GLU A 164 7.95 -6.65 17.21
CA GLU A 164 6.72 -6.01 17.69
C GLU A 164 5.46 -6.63 17.09
N CYS A 165 5.54 -7.14 15.86
CA CYS A 165 4.41 -7.85 15.23
C CYS A 165 4.13 -9.21 15.86
N VAL A 166 5.14 -9.88 16.39
CA VAL A 166 5.04 -11.22 16.98
C VAL A 166 4.65 -11.16 18.46
N ASN A 167 5.04 -10.13 19.13
CA ASN A 167 4.74 -9.90 20.54
C ASN A 167 3.43 -9.09 20.71
#